data_644b3aad1c0a75c1a51b23e07ca10331
#
_entry.id   644b3aad1c0a75c1a51b23e07ca10331
#
_cell.length_a   1.000
_cell.length_b   1.000
_cell.length_c   1.000
_cell.angle_alpha   90.00
_cell.angle_beta   90.00
_cell.angle_gamma   90.00
#
_symmetry.space_group_name_H-M   'P 1'
#
loop_
_entity.id
_entity.type
_entity.pdbx_description
1 polymer ?
#
loop_
_entity_poly.entity_id
_entity_poly.type
_entity_poly.pdbx_seq_one_letter_code
_entity_poly.pdbx_strand_id
1 'polypeptide(L)'
;MLISICYLVVKGLLQTQADGSVKLMDFLDEQRMHRLYEKFILEYYRKEYPQITANASQIPWKLDDDMSAMLPVMQTDIMLSYGEKILIIDAKYYAHSTQIQYDKHTIHSGNMYQIFTYVKNKEAELAGKPHEVSGMLLYARTDEDIYPENEYCMSGNRIAVRTLNLDGDFAMIKEQLDGIADKYLNVKVA
;
A
#
# COMPACT_ATOMS: atom_id res chain seq x y z
N MET A 1 -3.88 -9.45 19.78
CA MET A 1 -2.56 -9.72 20.36
C MET A 1 -1.42 -9.05 19.58
N LEU A 2 -1.35 -9.13 18.23
CA LEU A 2 -0.27 -8.50 17.45
C LEU A 2 -0.34 -6.96 17.49
N ILE A 3 -1.52 -6.37 17.37
CA ILE A 3 -1.75 -4.91 17.46
C ILE A 3 -1.46 -4.40 18.87
N SER A 4 -1.79 -5.16 19.91
CA SER A 4 -1.44 -4.81 21.29
C SER A 4 0.08 -4.82 21.51
N ILE A 5 0.81 -5.72 20.84
CA ILE A 5 2.27 -5.77 20.87
C ILE A 5 2.83 -4.58 20.10
N CYS A 6 2.31 -4.29 18.90
CA CYS A 6 2.69 -3.08 18.13
C CYS A 6 2.41 -1.80 18.91
N TYR A 7 1.25 -1.68 19.57
CA TYR A 7 0.90 -0.55 20.41
C TYR A 7 1.84 -0.41 21.62
N LEU A 8 2.19 -1.51 22.29
CA LEU A 8 3.13 -1.50 23.41
C LEU A 8 4.55 -1.15 22.98
N VAL A 9 4.99 -1.63 21.81
CA VAL A 9 6.30 -1.28 21.23
C VAL A 9 6.34 0.21 20.85
N VAL A 10 5.29 0.72 20.22
CA VAL A 10 5.16 2.15 19.88
C VAL A 10 5.10 3.00 21.15
N LYS A 11 4.32 2.61 22.16
CA LYS A 11 4.20 3.34 23.43
C LYS A 11 5.47 3.30 24.27
N GLY A 12 6.22 2.19 24.22
CA GLY A 12 7.54 2.08 24.85
C GLY A 12 8.63 2.91 24.17
N LEU A 13 8.48 3.19 22.88
CA LEU A 13 9.38 4.08 22.12
C LEU A 13 9.06 5.58 22.31
N LEU A 14 7.84 5.91 22.76
CA LEU A 14 7.38 7.28 23.03
C LEU A 14 7.84 7.81 24.40
N GLN A 15 8.49 7.00 25.23
CA GLN A 15 9.01 7.42 26.54
C GLN A 15 10.50 7.69 26.47
N THR A 16 10.93 8.78 25.82
CA THR A 16 12.19 9.45 26.21
C THR A 16 12.25 10.88 25.71
N GLN A 17 12.12 11.79 26.67
CA GLN A 17 12.77 13.09 26.86
C GLN A 17 12.39 14.26 25.95
N ALA A 18 11.81 15.26 26.63
CA ALA A 18 11.72 16.66 26.24
C ALA A 18 13.12 17.26 26.12
N ASP A 19 13.66 17.30 24.92
CA ASP A 19 14.79 18.18 24.57
C ASP A 19 14.94 18.23 23.05
N GLY A 20 14.80 19.39 22.43
CA GLY A 20 15.26 19.87 21.10
C GLY A 20 15.46 18.91 19.91
N SER A 21 15.42 17.60 20.11
CA SER A 21 15.64 16.54 19.13
C SER A 21 14.33 16.03 18.45
N VAL A 22 13.21 16.71 18.68
CA VAL A 22 11.84 16.29 18.29
C VAL A 22 11.73 16.00 16.78
N LYS A 23 12.33 16.81 15.91
CA LYS A 23 12.18 16.63 14.45
C LYS A 23 12.87 15.38 13.89
N LEU A 24 14.01 14.97 14.42
CA LEU A 24 14.71 13.77 13.94
C LEU A 24 14.05 12.48 14.45
N MET A 25 13.53 12.50 15.69
CA MET A 25 12.80 11.38 16.26
C MET A 25 11.45 11.19 15.57
N ASP A 26 10.71 12.26 15.30
CA ASP A 26 9.44 12.21 14.58
C ASP A 26 9.63 11.61 13.18
N PHE A 27 10.66 12.01 12.45
CA PHE A 27 10.99 11.46 11.14
C PHE A 27 11.39 9.97 11.19
N LEU A 28 12.18 9.58 12.19
CA LEU A 28 12.55 8.17 12.38
C LEU A 28 11.35 7.31 12.80
N ASP A 29 10.44 7.86 13.58
CA ASP A 29 9.23 7.16 14.00
C ASP A 29 8.24 7.02 12.84
N GLU A 30 8.11 8.03 11.99
CA GLU A 30 7.30 7.96 10.77
C GLU A 30 7.82 6.88 9.81
N GLN A 31 9.12 6.81 9.54
CA GLN A 31 9.72 5.76 8.72
C GLN A 31 9.53 4.35 9.32
N ARG A 32 9.60 4.21 10.64
CA ARG A 32 9.35 2.94 11.33
C ARG A 32 7.89 2.54 11.22
N MET A 33 6.99 3.49 11.41
CA MET A 33 5.55 3.26 11.28
C MET A 33 5.16 2.88 9.85
N HIS A 34 5.77 3.52 8.85
CA HIS A 34 5.58 3.16 7.44
C HIS A 34 5.94 1.68 7.19
N ARG A 35 7.16 1.28 7.58
CA ARG A 35 7.62 -0.12 7.43
C ARG A 35 6.75 -1.11 8.23
N LEU A 36 6.28 -0.73 9.41
CA LEU A 36 5.40 -1.56 10.22
C LEU A 36 4.04 -1.74 9.54
N TYR A 37 3.51 -0.68 8.95
CA TYR A 37 2.24 -0.69 8.23
C TYR A 37 2.30 -1.59 6.98
N GLU A 38 3.32 -1.43 6.14
CA GLU A 38 3.59 -2.31 4.99
C GLU A 38 3.66 -3.78 5.41
N LYS A 39 4.49 -4.05 6.43
CA LYS A 39 4.68 -5.40 6.94
C LYS A 39 3.41 -5.98 7.54
N PHE A 40 2.62 -5.18 8.24
CA PHE A 40 1.36 -5.62 8.82
C PHE A 40 0.39 -6.10 7.72
N ILE A 41 0.21 -5.33 6.65
CA ILE A 41 -0.69 -5.69 5.53
C ILE A 41 -0.18 -6.96 4.84
N LEU A 42 1.11 -7.03 4.53
CA LEU A 42 1.72 -8.18 3.86
C LEU A 42 1.55 -9.46 4.68
N GLU A 43 1.88 -9.43 5.97
CA GLU A 43 1.78 -10.59 6.86
C GLU A 43 0.32 -10.98 7.16
N TYR A 44 -0.61 -9.99 7.14
CA TYR A 44 -2.03 -10.26 7.21
C TYR A 44 -2.47 -11.18 6.07
N TYR A 45 -2.18 -10.83 4.81
CA TYR A 45 -2.57 -11.64 3.66
C TYR A 45 -1.85 -12.99 3.61
N ARG A 46 -0.60 -13.05 4.00
CA ARG A 46 0.14 -14.32 4.11
C ARG A 46 -0.49 -15.30 5.07
N LYS A 47 -0.97 -14.79 6.20
CA LYS A 47 -1.53 -15.61 7.27
C LYS A 47 -2.99 -15.99 7.03
N GLU A 48 -3.82 -15.02 6.68
CA GLU A 48 -5.27 -15.22 6.60
C GLU A 48 -5.72 -15.77 5.23
N TYR A 49 -4.86 -15.65 4.20
CA TYR A 49 -5.14 -16.06 2.82
C TYR A 49 -4.03 -16.95 2.24
N PRO A 50 -3.82 -18.16 2.77
CA PRO A 50 -2.75 -19.05 2.29
C PRO A 50 -2.88 -19.45 0.82
N GLN A 51 -4.07 -19.30 0.23
CA GLN A 51 -4.35 -19.53 -1.19
C GLN A 51 -3.88 -18.38 -2.09
N ILE A 52 -3.63 -17.19 -1.55
CA ILE A 52 -3.10 -16.04 -2.29
C ILE A 52 -1.57 -16.03 -2.18
N THR A 53 -0.88 -15.81 -3.28
CA THR A 53 0.54 -15.48 -3.23
C THR A 53 0.69 -14.02 -2.84
N ALA A 54 1.20 -13.75 -1.62
CA ALA A 54 1.45 -12.41 -1.10
C ALA A 54 2.95 -12.19 -0.87
N ASN A 55 3.55 -11.25 -1.58
CA ASN A 55 4.96 -10.92 -1.47
C ASN A 55 5.26 -9.45 -1.79
N ALA A 56 6.46 -9.00 -1.42
CA ALA A 56 7.04 -7.75 -1.90
C ALA A 56 7.92 -8.09 -3.11
N SER A 57 7.47 -7.76 -4.31
CA SER A 57 8.11 -8.16 -5.56
C SER A 57 8.77 -6.99 -6.27
N GLN A 58 9.82 -7.30 -6.99
CA GLN A 58 10.37 -6.40 -7.99
C GLN A 58 9.58 -6.55 -9.30
N ILE A 59 9.38 -5.43 -9.98
CA ILE A 59 8.76 -5.38 -11.30
C ILE A 59 9.85 -4.93 -12.28
N PRO A 60 10.12 -5.69 -13.35
CA PRO A 60 11.08 -5.27 -14.36
C PRO A 60 10.53 -4.08 -15.18
N TRP A 61 11.41 -3.18 -15.61
CA TRP A 61 11.06 -2.19 -16.60
C TRP A 61 10.82 -2.88 -17.94
N LYS A 62 9.73 -2.56 -18.58
CA LYS A 62 9.51 -2.97 -19.98
C LYS A 62 10.24 -2.00 -20.88
N LEU A 63 11.33 -2.47 -21.47
CA LEU A 63 12.19 -1.69 -22.36
C LEU A 63 12.00 -2.17 -23.79
N ASP A 64 12.17 -1.26 -24.74
CA ASP A 64 12.13 -1.55 -26.17
C ASP A 64 13.53 -1.78 -26.74
N ASP A 65 14.59 -1.37 -26.03
CA ASP A 65 15.99 -1.35 -26.50
C ASP A 65 16.99 -2.01 -25.53
N ASP A 66 16.54 -2.70 -24.51
CA ASP A 66 17.36 -3.34 -23.47
C ASP A 66 18.29 -2.41 -22.67
N MET A 67 18.17 -1.08 -22.83
CA MET A 67 18.98 -0.09 -22.11
C MET A 67 18.46 0.14 -20.69
N SER A 68 18.95 -0.66 -19.74
CA SER A 68 18.51 -0.59 -18.32
C SER A 68 19.48 0.20 -17.41
N ALA A 69 20.58 0.72 -17.95
CA ALA A 69 21.59 1.41 -17.15
C ALA A 69 20.99 2.61 -16.38
N MET A 70 21.24 2.67 -15.08
CA MET A 70 20.77 3.71 -14.15
C MET A 70 19.24 3.79 -13.92
N LEU A 71 18.44 2.85 -14.43
CA LEU A 71 17.03 2.78 -14.07
C LEU A 71 16.88 2.34 -12.61
N PRO A 72 15.99 3.00 -11.84
CA PRO A 72 15.75 2.59 -10.45
C PRO A 72 15.02 1.25 -10.41
N VAL A 73 15.25 0.51 -9.33
CA VAL A 73 14.49 -0.72 -9.07
C VAL A 73 13.05 -0.36 -8.72
N MET A 74 12.09 -0.98 -9.39
CA MET A 74 10.68 -0.91 -9.01
C MET A 74 10.38 -2.02 -8.00
N GLN A 75 10.30 -1.66 -6.73
CA GLN A 75 10.00 -2.56 -5.62
C GLN A 75 8.59 -2.24 -5.10
N THR A 76 7.69 -3.23 -5.13
CA THR A 76 6.35 -3.08 -4.56
C THR A 76 6.39 -3.34 -3.05
N ASP A 77 5.51 -2.70 -2.29
CA ASP A 77 5.32 -3.00 -0.87
C ASP A 77 4.59 -4.34 -0.72
N ILE A 78 3.47 -4.49 -1.42
CA ILE A 78 2.68 -5.72 -1.44
C ILE A 78 2.21 -6.02 -2.86
N MET A 79 2.38 -7.25 -3.31
CA MET A 79 1.75 -7.79 -4.51
C MET A 79 0.99 -9.06 -4.13
N LEU A 80 -0.31 -9.06 -4.38
CA LEU A 80 -1.22 -10.17 -4.15
C LEU A 80 -1.57 -10.80 -5.50
N SER A 81 -1.46 -12.13 -5.61
CA SER A 81 -1.78 -12.84 -6.85
C SER A 81 -2.64 -14.07 -6.57
N TYR A 82 -3.72 -14.21 -7.34
CA TYR A 82 -4.60 -15.37 -7.32
C TYR A 82 -5.15 -15.66 -8.71
N GLY A 83 -4.78 -16.81 -9.28
CA GLY A 83 -5.10 -17.14 -10.68
C GLY A 83 -4.51 -16.09 -11.64
N GLU A 84 -5.38 -15.50 -12.45
CA GLU A 84 -5.01 -14.45 -13.42
C GLU A 84 -5.05 -13.05 -12.84
N LYS A 85 -5.50 -12.87 -11.59
CA LYS A 85 -5.68 -11.58 -10.94
C LYS A 85 -4.46 -11.19 -10.11
N ILE A 86 -4.03 -9.97 -10.29
CA ILE A 86 -2.90 -9.37 -9.56
C ILE A 86 -3.33 -8.01 -9.02
N LEU A 87 -3.14 -7.80 -7.73
CA LEU A 87 -3.32 -6.52 -7.09
C LEU A 87 -1.97 -6.05 -6.52
N ILE A 88 -1.50 -4.91 -7.00
CA ILE A 88 -0.32 -4.23 -6.47
C ILE A 88 -0.80 -3.18 -5.48
N ILE A 89 -0.36 -3.28 -4.23
CA ILE A 89 -0.69 -2.32 -3.18
C ILE A 89 0.59 -1.57 -2.80
N ASP A 90 0.50 -0.25 -2.85
CA ASP A 90 1.50 0.67 -2.36
C ASP A 90 0.94 1.29 -1.07
N ALA A 91 1.51 0.89 0.06
CA ALA A 91 1.03 1.23 1.38
C ALA A 91 1.62 2.56 1.84
N LYS A 92 0.78 3.50 2.28
CA LYS A 92 1.19 4.86 2.62
C LYS A 92 0.79 5.20 4.05
N TYR A 93 1.78 5.45 4.88
CA TYR A 93 1.60 5.93 6.24
C TYR A 93 2.15 7.36 6.34
N TYR A 94 1.27 8.34 6.25
CA TYR A 94 1.61 9.77 6.31
C TYR A 94 0.78 10.46 7.38
N ALA A 95 1.28 11.58 7.90
CA ALA A 95 0.50 12.47 8.78
C ALA A 95 -0.69 13.10 8.02
N HIS A 96 -0.55 13.28 6.69
CA HIS A 96 -1.60 13.80 5.81
C HIS A 96 -1.70 12.93 4.56
N SER A 97 -2.89 12.39 4.30
CA SER A 97 -3.17 11.51 3.14
C SER A 97 -3.37 12.30 1.84
N THR A 98 -3.72 13.58 1.95
CA THR A 98 -3.96 14.48 0.81
C THR A 98 -3.04 15.69 0.84
N GLN A 99 -2.87 16.32 -0.32
CA GLN A 99 -2.23 17.63 -0.46
C GLN A 99 -3.27 18.66 -0.92
N ILE A 100 -3.11 19.90 -0.46
CA ILE A 100 -3.95 21.01 -0.92
C ILE A 100 -3.25 21.69 -2.08
N GLN A 101 -3.87 21.70 -3.25
CA GLN A 101 -3.39 22.39 -4.43
C GLN A 101 -4.55 23.14 -5.08
N TYR A 102 -4.43 24.46 -5.26
CA TYR A 102 -5.49 25.33 -5.80
C TYR A 102 -6.83 25.18 -5.07
N ASP A 103 -6.81 25.20 -3.73
CA ASP A 103 -7.97 25.02 -2.86
C ASP A 103 -8.72 23.68 -3.04
N LYS A 104 -8.05 22.67 -3.59
CA LYS A 104 -8.60 21.30 -3.73
C LYS A 104 -7.70 20.28 -3.06
N HIS A 105 -8.33 19.35 -2.36
CA HIS A 105 -7.66 18.17 -1.86
C HIS A 105 -7.37 17.22 -3.02
N THR A 106 -6.11 16.87 -3.21
CA THR A 106 -5.67 15.94 -4.26
C THR A 106 -4.74 14.88 -3.67
N ILE A 107 -4.68 13.75 -4.36
CA ILE A 107 -3.71 12.69 -4.05
C ILE A 107 -2.32 13.20 -4.45
N HIS A 108 -1.29 12.82 -3.71
CA HIS A 108 0.10 13.11 -4.07
C HIS A 108 0.43 12.52 -5.44
N SER A 109 0.77 13.39 -6.39
CA SER A 109 1.00 13.00 -7.79
C SER A 109 2.09 11.92 -7.94
N GLY A 110 3.17 12.00 -7.14
CA GLY A 110 4.24 11.01 -7.14
C GLY A 110 3.73 9.60 -6.80
N ASN A 111 2.82 9.46 -5.83
CA ASN A 111 2.24 8.17 -5.46
C ASN A 111 1.38 7.61 -6.60
N MET A 112 0.60 8.48 -7.25
CA MET A 112 -0.22 8.07 -8.40
C MET A 112 0.66 7.62 -9.59
N TYR A 113 1.72 8.35 -9.89
CA TYR A 113 2.68 7.95 -10.95
C TYR A 113 3.39 6.64 -10.60
N GLN A 114 3.77 6.45 -9.35
CA GLN A 114 4.41 5.22 -8.87
C GLN A 114 3.52 4.00 -9.10
N ILE A 115 2.30 4.02 -8.56
CA ILE A 115 1.38 2.87 -8.70
C ILE A 115 0.99 2.61 -10.16
N PHE A 116 0.75 3.67 -10.94
CA PHE A 116 0.46 3.53 -12.36
C PHE A 116 1.62 2.90 -13.14
N THR A 117 2.85 3.33 -12.85
CA THR A 117 4.06 2.77 -13.46
C THR A 117 4.22 1.29 -13.12
N TYR A 118 3.98 0.89 -11.87
CA TYR A 118 4.04 -0.51 -11.44
C TYR A 118 3.03 -1.37 -12.19
N VAL A 119 1.77 -0.92 -12.24
CA VAL A 119 0.69 -1.63 -12.93
C VAL A 119 1.00 -1.80 -14.41
N LYS A 120 1.43 -0.75 -15.12
CA LYS A 120 1.70 -0.81 -16.56
C LYS A 120 2.91 -1.68 -16.91
N ASN A 121 3.96 -1.66 -16.12
CA ASN A 121 5.11 -2.55 -16.33
C ASN A 121 4.76 -4.02 -16.02
N LYS A 122 3.95 -4.27 -14.98
CA LYS A 122 3.48 -5.62 -14.68
C LYS A 122 2.54 -6.18 -15.74
N GLU A 123 1.65 -5.36 -16.26
CA GLU A 123 0.79 -5.72 -17.40
C GLU A 123 1.62 -6.08 -18.64
N ALA A 124 2.63 -5.26 -18.95
CA ALA A 124 3.53 -5.49 -20.09
C ALA A 124 4.38 -6.77 -19.90
N GLU A 125 4.83 -7.08 -18.68
CA GLU A 125 5.51 -8.33 -18.34
C GLU A 125 4.65 -9.57 -18.63
N LEU A 126 3.32 -9.44 -18.42
CA LEU A 126 2.38 -10.54 -18.61
C LEU A 126 1.73 -10.59 -19.99
N ALA A 127 2.15 -9.72 -20.91
CA ALA A 127 1.60 -9.67 -22.26
C ALA A 127 1.60 -11.07 -22.93
N GLY A 128 0.49 -11.40 -23.56
CA GLY A 128 0.29 -12.73 -24.20
C GLY A 128 -0.18 -13.85 -23.27
N LYS A 129 -0.37 -13.56 -21.97
CA LYS A 129 -1.00 -14.49 -21.00
C LYS A 129 -2.30 -13.87 -20.49
N PRO A 130 -3.32 -14.66 -20.15
CA PRO A 130 -4.50 -14.13 -19.46
C PRO A 130 -4.09 -13.48 -18.14
N HIS A 131 -4.47 -12.22 -17.93
CA HIS A 131 -4.16 -11.50 -16.69
C HIS A 131 -5.09 -10.30 -16.49
N GLU A 132 -5.28 -9.94 -15.23
CA GLU A 132 -5.95 -8.71 -14.80
C GLU A 132 -5.07 -8.05 -13.72
N VAL A 133 -4.43 -6.93 -14.06
CA VAL A 133 -3.58 -6.18 -13.12
C VAL A 133 -4.31 -4.94 -12.62
N SER A 134 -4.42 -4.82 -11.31
CA SER A 134 -4.97 -3.64 -10.64
C SER A 134 -3.94 -3.03 -9.70
N GLY A 135 -4.05 -1.73 -9.46
CA GLY A 135 -3.22 -1.01 -8.49
C GLY A 135 -4.04 -0.42 -7.36
N MET A 136 -3.41 -0.24 -6.20
CA MET A 136 -4.02 0.41 -5.05
C MET A 136 -3.00 1.24 -4.29
N LEU A 137 -3.34 2.50 -4.01
CA LEU A 137 -2.73 3.27 -2.95
C LEU A 137 -3.56 3.04 -1.69
N LEU A 138 -2.95 2.47 -0.65
CA LEU A 138 -3.63 2.17 0.60
C LEU A 138 -3.05 3.05 1.72
N TYR A 139 -3.75 4.13 2.02
CA TYR A 139 -3.38 5.07 3.06
C TYR A 139 -3.82 4.56 4.44
N ALA A 140 -2.97 4.71 5.45
CA ALA A 140 -3.44 4.65 6.82
C ALA A 140 -4.32 5.89 7.10
N ARG A 141 -5.44 5.70 7.81
CA ARG A 141 -6.30 6.82 8.19
C ARG A 141 -5.57 7.76 9.14
N THR A 142 -5.70 9.05 8.86
CA THR A 142 -5.21 10.16 9.67
C THR A 142 -6.38 10.84 10.40
N ASP A 143 -6.10 11.91 11.14
CA ASP A 143 -7.12 12.75 11.79
C ASP A 143 -7.74 13.78 10.83
N GLU A 144 -7.48 13.66 9.51
CA GLU A 144 -8.08 14.56 8.51
C GLU A 144 -9.59 14.27 8.33
N ASP A 145 -10.37 15.33 8.08
CA ASP A 145 -11.81 15.21 7.79
C ASP A 145 -12.10 14.59 6.42
N ILE A 146 -11.15 14.72 5.48
CA ILE A 146 -11.25 14.23 4.10
C ILE A 146 -10.15 13.21 3.87
N TYR A 147 -10.54 11.99 3.52
CA TYR A 147 -9.64 10.92 3.14
C TYR A 147 -10.05 10.33 1.79
N PRO A 148 -9.06 9.90 0.99
CA PRO A 148 -9.34 9.40 -0.35
C PRO A 148 -10.02 8.02 -0.31
N GLU A 149 -11.11 7.89 -1.09
CA GLU A 149 -11.85 6.64 -1.26
C GLU A 149 -12.39 6.59 -2.69
N ASN A 150 -11.49 6.41 -3.66
CA ASN A 150 -11.79 6.52 -5.08
C ASN A 150 -11.28 5.30 -5.86
N GLU A 151 -11.91 5.04 -7.00
CA GLU A 151 -11.44 4.06 -7.97
C GLU A 151 -11.48 4.67 -9.37
N TYR A 152 -10.42 4.50 -10.11
CA TYR A 152 -10.23 5.04 -11.45
C TYR A 152 -9.96 3.91 -12.44
N CYS A 153 -10.47 4.05 -13.66
CA CYS A 153 -10.07 3.22 -14.79
C CYS A 153 -9.09 4.03 -15.66
N MET A 154 -7.84 3.58 -15.72
CA MET A 154 -6.77 4.28 -16.42
C MET A 154 -6.06 3.31 -17.37
N SER A 155 -6.09 3.61 -18.68
CA SER A 155 -5.40 2.81 -19.71
C SER A 155 -5.69 1.30 -19.63
N GLY A 156 -6.94 0.94 -19.31
CA GLY A 156 -7.41 -0.44 -19.22
C GLY A 156 -7.30 -1.07 -17.82
N ASN A 157 -6.61 -0.46 -16.87
CA ASN A 157 -6.43 -0.99 -15.52
C ASN A 157 -7.28 -0.25 -14.48
N ARG A 158 -7.63 -0.94 -13.40
CA ARG A 158 -8.23 -0.33 -12.21
C ARG A 158 -7.15 0.16 -11.28
N ILE A 159 -7.22 1.44 -10.90
CA ILE A 159 -6.36 2.07 -9.88
C ILE A 159 -7.25 2.59 -8.77
N ALA A 160 -7.13 2.02 -7.59
CA ALA A 160 -7.87 2.44 -6.42
C ALA A 160 -7.02 3.31 -5.49
N VAL A 161 -7.69 4.20 -4.78
CA VAL A 161 -7.12 4.92 -3.66
C VAL A 161 -8.05 4.69 -2.48
N ARG A 162 -7.55 4.07 -1.44
CA ARG A 162 -8.31 3.62 -0.28
C ARG A 162 -7.66 4.10 1.01
N THR A 163 -8.47 4.19 2.04
CA THR A 163 -8.02 4.51 3.39
C THR A 163 -8.35 3.35 4.33
N LEU A 164 -7.34 2.81 5.00
CA LEU A 164 -7.49 1.78 6.02
C LEU A 164 -7.64 2.44 7.39
N ASN A 165 -8.80 2.28 8.00
CA ASN A 165 -9.04 2.77 9.34
C ASN A 165 -8.42 1.81 10.38
N LEU A 166 -7.37 2.27 11.05
CA LEU A 166 -6.66 1.53 12.10
C LEU A 166 -7.16 1.84 13.52
N ASP A 167 -8.09 2.80 13.65
CA ASP A 167 -8.65 3.26 14.95
C ASP A 167 -9.86 2.41 15.40
N GLY A 168 -9.91 1.17 14.97
CA GLY A 168 -10.94 0.23 15.36
C GLY A 168 -10.39 -0.99 16.09
N ASP A 169 -11.26 -1.90 16.46
CA ASP A 169 -10.83 -3.23 16.85
C ASP A 169 -10.28 -4.02 15.66
N PHE A 170 -9.62 -5.12 15.95
CA PHE A 170 -9.00 -5.92 14.89
C PHE A 170 -10.03 -6.51 13.92
N ALA A 171 -11.26 -6.79 14.37
CA ALA A 171 -12.31 -7.33 13.51
C ALA A 171 -12.70 -6.32 12.43
N MET A 172 -12.80 -5.04 12.76
CA MET A 172 -13.08 -3.97 11.79
C MET A 172 -11.95 -3.78 10.78
N ILE A 173 -10.68 -3.87 11.23
CA ILE A 173 -9.52 -3.79 10.33
C ILE A 173 -9.50 -5.01 9.39
N LYS A 174 -9.77 -6.18 9.95
CA LYS A 174 -9.87 -7.44 9.20
C LYS A 174 -10.94 -7.34 8.10
N GLU A 175 -12.14 -6.87 8.41
CA GLU A 175 -13.23 -6.72 7.46
C GLU A 175 -12.84 -5.82 6.27
N GLN A 176 -12.12 -4.72 6.52
CA GLN A 176 -11.63 -3.84 5.45
C GLN A 176 -10.63 -4.54 4.54
N LEU A 177 -9.66 -5.28 5.10
CA LEU A 177 -8.66 -6.03 4.33
C LEU A 177 -9.29 -7.21 3.58
N ASP A 178 -10.24 -7.91 4.19
CA ASP A 178 -11.02 -8.99 3.56
C ASP A 178 -11.82 -8.45 2.36
N GLY A 179 -12.44 -7.29 2.51
CA GLY A 179 -13.16 -6.62 1.42
C GLY A 179 -12.27 -6.27 0.22
N ILE A 180 -11.00 -5.96 0.45
CA ILE A 180 -10.03 -5.76 -0.63
C ILE A 180 -9.76 -7.07 -1.38
N ALA A 181 -9.50 -8.18 -0.67
CA ALA A 181 -9.26 -9.49 -1.28
C ALA A 181 -10.48 -9.98 -2.07
N ASP A 182 -11.67 -9.88 -1.50
CA ASP A 182 -12.91 -10.26 -2.18
C ASP A 182 -13.13 -9.44 -3.47
N LYS A 183 -12.99 -8.12 -3.39
CA LYS A 183 -13.26 -7.21 -4.51
C LYS A 183 -12.28 -7.37 -5.67
N TYR A 184 -10.99 -7.49 -5.40
CA TYR A 184 -9.96 -7.46 -6.45
C TYR A 184 -9.49 -8.84 -6.89
N LEU A 185 -9.56 -9.84 -6.02
CA LEU A 185 -9.10 -11.19 -6.33
C LEU A 185 -10.25 -12.21 -6.39
N ASN A 186 -11.47 -11.86 -5.96
CA ASN A 186 -12.61 -12.75 -5.80
C ASN A 186 -12.30 -13.90 -4.82
N VAL A 187 -11.60 -13.61 -3.74
CA VAL A 187 -11.20 -14.60 -2.73
C VAL A 187 -11.75 -14.20 -1.38
N LYS A 188 -12.41 -15.13 -0.73
CA LYS A 188 -12.89 -14.99 0.66
C LYS A 188 -12.01 -15.77 1.61
N VAL A 189 -11.99 -15.33 2.86
CA VAL A 189 -11.36 -16.10 3.95
C VAL A 189 -12.02 -17.47 4.01
N ALA A 190 -11.21 -18.50 4.13
CA ALA A 190 -11.66 -19.88 4.26
C ALA A 190 -12.28 -20.15 5.64
#